data_b5480a3cc0bec9ace0cd68e74eec44fb
#
_entry.id   b5480a3cc0bec9ace0cd68e74eec44fb
#
_cell.length_a   1.000
_cell.length_b   1.000
_cell.length_c   1.000
_cell.angle_alpha   90.00
_cell.angle_beta   90.00
_cell.angle_gamma   90.00
#
_symmetry.space_group_name_H-M   'P 1'
#
loop_
_entity.id
_entity.type
_entity.pdbx_description
1 polymer ?
#
loop_
_entity_poly.entity_id
_entity_poly.type
_entity_poly.pdbx_seq_one_letter_code
_entity_poly.pdbx_strand_id
1 'polypeptide(L)'
;MNRSSLLSIATAMALSGAAAAAQAPDSYATDLGRVYGGYQRMLAMKEACDTAVPATRAANDKAFAAWQAQHRTLVQDLQRRVTAMILAASTDKDDYVRNIGQYEGAILLQRKEYRDTLLGLGQEELREQCRRMPEALTGPGADLAQVYSAELATIRKRK
;
A
#
# COMPACT_ATOMS: atom_id res chain seq x y z
N MET A 1 -3.56 47.87 65.72
CA MET A 1 -3.40 46.43 65.98
C MET A 1 -4.72 45.77 65.65
N ASN A 2 -4.81 45.09 64.51
CA ASN A 2 -5.68 43.90 64.30
C ASN A 2 -5.41 43.38 62.91
N ARG A 3 -4.84 42.19 62.87
CA ARG A 3 -4.59 41.41 61.66
C ARG A 3 -5.83 40.58 61.41
N SER A 4 -6.45 40.73 60.23
CA SER A 4 -7.48 39.83 59.75
C SER A 4 -6.93 39.07 58.58
N SER A 5 -6.67 37.77 58.80
CA SER A 5 -6.26 36.80 57.80
C SER A 5 -7.44 36.41 56.93
N LEU A 6 -7.36 36.65 55.61
CA LEU A 6 -8.32 36.10 54.66
C LEU A 6 -7.73 34.80 54.09
N LEU A 7 -8.36 33.68 54.41
CA LEU A 7 -8.11 32.37 53.80
C LEU A 7 -8.72 32.39 52.38
N SER A 8 -7.87 32.34 51.37
CA SER A 8 -8.29 32.08 49.99
C SER A 8 -8.32 30.58 49.75
N ILE A 9 -9.50 30.01 49.58
CA ILE A 9 -9.71 28.64 49.15
C ILE A 9 -9.60 28.57 47.64
N ALA A 10 -8.47 28.07 47.12
CA ALA A 10 -8.29 27.78 45.71
C ALA A 10 -8.89 26.40 45.39
N THR A 11 -10.05 26.42 44.72
CA THR A 11 -10.70 25.19 44.18
C THR A 11 -10.00 24.82 42.89
N ALA A 12 -9.13 23.82 42.90
CA ALA A 12 -8.52 23.24 41.75
C ALA A 12 -9.54 22.33 41.03
N MET A 13 -10.12 22.80 39.92
CA MET A 13 -10.86 21.95 38.99
C MET A 13 -9.87 21.12 38.16
N ALA A 14 -9.75 19.83 38.50
CA ALA A 14 -9.07 18.85 37.67
C ALA A 14 -9.93 18.54 36.44
N LEU A 15 -9.61 19.15 35.30
CA LEU A 15 -10.11 18.73 34.00
C LEU A 15 -9.44 17.40 33.64
N SER A 16 -10.13 16.31 33.94
CA SER A 16 -9.76 14.99 33.40
C SER A 16 -10.11 14.96 31.94
N GLY A 17 -9.20 15.42 31.10
CA GLY A 17 -9.27 15.22 29.66
C GLY A 17 -9.02 13.76 29.34
N ALA A 18 -10.10 13.01 29.08
CA ALA A 18 -9.98 11.71 28.43
C ALA A 18 -9.42 11.95 27.03
N ALA A 19 -8.10 11.82 26.88
CA ALA A 19 -7.47 11.72 25.57
C ALA A 19 -8.03 10.44 24.95
N ALA A 20 -8.95 10.60 23.99
CA ALA A 20 -9.33 9.52 23.09
C ALA A 20 -8.03 9.09 22.39
N ALA A 21 -7.49 7.95 22.80
CA ALA A 21 -6.37 7.33 22.12
C ALA A 21 -6.83 7.07 20.69
N ALA A 22 -6.36 7.90 19.74
CA ALA A 22 -6.52 7.63 18.34
C ALA A 22 -5.95 6.22 18.12
N GLN A 23 -6.81 5.27 17.80
CA GLN A 23 -6.37 3.91 17.51
C GLN A 23 -5.37 4.01 16.37
N ALA A 24 -4.14 3.58 16.62
CA ALA A 24 -3.12 3.49 15.59
C ALA A 24 -3.72 2.66 14.43
N PRO A 25 -3.57 3.12 13.17
CA PRO A 25 -4.11 2.40 12.03
C PRO A 25 -3.67 0.94 12.13
N ASP A 26 -4.59 0.00 11.88
CA ASP A 26 -4.29 -1.43 11.97
C ASP A 26 -3.05 -1.73 11.11
N SER A 27 -1.93 -2.02 11.77
CA SER A 27 -0.65 -2.24 11.09
C SER A 27 -0.76 -3.33 10.03
N TYR A 28 -1.62 -4.33 10.28
CA TYR A 28 -1.89 -5.40 9.31
C TYR A 28 -2.48 -4.88 7.99
N ALA A 29 -3.53 -4.07 8.05
CA ALA A 29 -4.17 -3.52 6.85
C ALA A 29 -3.20 -2.59 6.09
N THR A 30 -2.44 -1.78 6.83
CA THR A 30 -1.42 -0.90 6.28
C THR A 30 -0.31 -1.67 5.59
N ASP A 31 0.23 -2.71 6.25
CA ASP A 31 1.32 -3.53 5.72
C ASP A 31 0.85 -4.34 4.51
N LEU A 32 -0.37 -4.91 4.57
CA LEU A 32 -0.98 -5.60 3.44
C LEU A 32 -1.13 -4.68 2.23
N GLY A 33 -1.61 -3.43 2.44
CA GLY A 33 -1.72 -2.42 1.41
C GLY A 33 -0.37 -2.02 0.80
N ARG A 34 0.69 -1.90 1.63
CA ARG A 34 2.05 -1.58 1.15
C ARG A 34 2.60 -2.65 0.23
N VAL A 35 2.54 -3.93 0.66
CA VAL A 35 3.06 -5.04 -0.15
C VAL A 35 2.28 -5.19 -1.44
N TYR A 36 0.96 -5.16 -1.37
CA TYR A 36 0.11 -5.25 -2.56
C TYR A 36 0.28 -4.03 -3.48
N GLY A 37 0.46 -2.83 -2.92
CA GLY A 37 0.81 -1.62 -3.66
C GLY A 37 2.14 -1.75 -4.41
N GLY A 38 3.14 -2.42 -3.83
CA GLY A 38 4.39 -2.76 -4.50
C GLY A 38 4.17 -3.58 -5.78
N TYR A 39 3.32 -4.60 -5.72
CA TYR A 39 2.92 -5.36 -6.90
C TYR A 39 2.23 -4.47 -7.95
N GLN A 40 1.30 -3.59 -7.54
CA GLN A 40 0.60 -2.68 -8.43
C GLN A 40 1.53 -1.68 -9.13
N ARG A 41 2.61 -1.26 -8.48
CA ARG A 41 3.64 -0.40 -9.12
C ARG A 41 4.33 -1.10 -10.29
N MET A 42 4.64 -2.39 -10.14
CA MET A 42 5.25 -3.16 -11.25
C MET A 42 4.29 -3.30 -12.43
N LEU A 43 2.99 -3.48 -12.17
CA LEU A 43 1.95 -3.44 -13.21
C LEU A 43 1.89 -2.07 -13.90
N ALA A 44 1.88 -0.98 -13.12
CA ALA A 44 1.86 0.38 -13.66
C ALA A 44 3.08 0.69 -14.53
N MET A 45 4.27 0.26 -14.12
CA MET A 45 5.50 0.40 -14.91
C MET A 45 5.40 -0.36 -16.24
N LYS A 46 4.90 -1.60 -16.20
CA LYS A 46 4.67 -2.39 -17.42
C LYS A 46 3.71 -1.69 -18.38
N GLU A 47 2.57 -1.20 -17.87
CA GLU A 47 1.57 -0.48 -18.65
C GLU A 47 2.12 0.83 -19.27
N ALA A 48 2.89 1.59 -18.49
CA ALA A 48 3.54 2.82 -18.99
C ALA A 48 4.52 2.51 -20.13
N CYS A 49 5.36 1.50 -19.96
CA CYS A 49 6.32 1.09 -20.99
C CYS A 49 5.65 0.57 -22.25
N ASP A 50 4.59 -0.22 -22.12
CA ASP A 50 3.83 -0.73 -23.28
C ASP A 50 3.20 0.40 -24.09
N THR A 51 2.77 1.46 -23.40
CA THR A 51 2.14 2.62 -24.03
C THR A 51 3.16 3.53 -24.69
N ALA A 52 4.23 3.87 -23.96
CA ALA A 52 5.15 4.92 -24.38
C ALA A 52 6.32 4.41 -25.24
N VAL A 53 6.75 3.16 -25.07
CA VAL A 53 7.93 2.59 -25.74
C VAL A 53 7.63 1.20 -26.32
N PRO A 54 6.74 1.08 -27.31
CA PRO A 54 6.29 -0.22 -27.85
C PRO A 54 7.44 -1.11 -28.35
N ALA A 55 8.57 -0.52 -28.74
CA ALA A 55 9.75 -1.26 -29.21
C ALA A 55 10.36 -2.16 -28.12
N THR A 56 10.13 -1.87 -26.82
CA THR A 56 10.64 -2.69 -25.71
C THR A 56 9.67 -3.78 -25.28
N ARG A 57 8.45 -3.80 -25.81
CA ARG A 57 7.34 -4.64 -25.32
C ARG A 57 7.71 -6.13 -25.25
N ALA A 58 8.27 -6.70 -26.31
CA ALA A 58 8.56 -8.14 -26.32
C ALA A 58 9.55 -8.57 -25.23
N ALA A 59 10.60 -7.77 -24.99
CA ALA A 59 11.57 -8.04 -23.92
C ALA A 59 10.93 -7.84 -22.54
N ASN A 60 10.14 -6.79 -22.36
CA ASN A 60 9.45 -6.47 -21.12
C ASN A 60 8.38 -7.52 -20.80
N ASP A 61 7.61 -8.01 -21.78
CA ASP A 61 6.62 -9.08 -21.61
C ASP A 61 7.26 -10.36 -21.06
N LYS A 62 8.38 -10.77 -21.66
CA LYS A 62 9.12 -11.98 -21.24
C LYS A 62 9.62 -11.83 -19.80
N ALA A 63 10.27 -10.72 -19.48
CA ALA A 63 10.81 -10.47 -18.15
C ALA A 63 9.71 -10.34 -17.09
N PHE A 64 8.63 -9.64 -17.43
CA PHE A 64 7.50 -9.45 -16.54
C PHE A 64 6.75 -10.76 -16.26
N ALA A 65 6.55 -11.61 -17.26
CA ALA A 65 5.96 -12.92 -17.07
C ALA A 65 6.79 -13.81 -16.12
N ALA A 66 8.11 -13.78 -16.25
CA ALA A 66 9.01 -14.49 -15.34
C ALA A 66 8.92 -13.95 -13.91
N TRP A 67 8.93 -12.63 -13.74
CA TRP A 67 8.76 -11.96 -12.46
C TRP A 67 7.40 -12.28 -11.82
N GLN A 68 6.30 -12.24 -12.59
CA GLN A 68 4.99 -12.62 -12.08
C GLN A 68 4.95 -14.09 -11.65
N ALA A 69 5.59 -14.99 -12.39
CA ALA A 69 5.66 -16.40 -12.03
C ALA A 69 6.39 -16.61 -10.70
N GLN A 70 7.50 -15.89 -10.47
CA GLN A 70 8.26 -15.92 -9.22
C GLN A 70 7.42 -15.47 -8.03
N HIS A 71 6.61 -14.41 -8.19
CA HIS A 71 5.83 -13.82 -7.10
C HIS A 71 4.40 -14.34 -7.00
N ARG A 72 4.00 -15.27 -7.85
CA ARG A 72 2.60 -15.77 -7.96
C ARG A 72 2.01 -16.17 -6.62
N THR A 73 2.71 -17.02 -5.89
CA THR A 73 2.22 -17.54 -4.59
C THR A 73 2.04 -16.43 -3.57
N LEU A 74 2.99 -15.49 -3.50
CA LEU A 74 2.90 -14.34 -2.60
C LEU A 74 1.69 -13.47 -2.97
N VAL A 75 1.54 -13.11 -4.24
CA VAL A 75 0.44 -12.25 -4.71
C VAL A 75 -0.92 -12.90 -4.45
N GLN A 76 -1.06 -14.20 -4.71
CA GLN A 76 -2.27 -14.94 -4.39
C GLN A 76 -2.57 -14.99 -2.89
N ASP A 77 -1.55 -15.11 -2.03
CA ASP A 77 -1.73 -15.04 -0.58
C ASP A 77 -2.21 -13.67 -0.14
N LEU A 78 -1.60 -12.60 -0.65
CA LEU A 78 -2.04 -11.22 -0.37
C LEU A 78 -3.48 -10.98 -0.80
N GLN A 79 -3.88 -11.43 -1.98
CA GLN A 79 -5.26 -11.31 -2.47
C GLN A 79 -6.26 -12.02 -1.56
N ARG A 80 -5.96 -13.27 -1.15
CA ARG A 80 -6.82 -13.99 -0.19
C ARG A 80 -6.97 -13.24 1.13
N ARG A 81 -5.87 -12.68 1.66
CA ARG A 81 -5.87 -11.93 2.91
C ARG A 81 -6.65 -10.63 2.81
N VAL A 82 -6.53 -9.91 1.70
CA VAL A 82 -7.35 -8.72 1.43
C VAL A 82 -8.83 -9.08 1.41
N THR A 83 -9.20 -10.12 0.66
CA THR A 83 -10.60 -10.59 0.60
C THR A 83 -11.12 -10.98 1.99
N ALA A 84 -10.33 -11.73 2.76
CA ALA A 84 -10.71 -12.13 4.11
C ALA A 84 -10.85 -10.92 5.06
N MET A 85 -9.97 -9.93 4.96
CA MET A 85 -10.03 -8.69 5.73
C MET A 85 -11.30 -7.90 5.42
N ILE A 86 -11.63 -7.74 4.14
CA ILE A 86 -12.84 -7.03 3.71
C ILE A 86 -14.09 -7.77 4.17
N LEU A 87 -14.11 -9.11 4.02
CA LEU A 87 -15.23 -9.94 4.47
C LEU A 87 -15.44 -9.82 5.98
N ALA A 88 -14.38 -9.87 6.77
CA ALA A 88 -14.46 -9.72 8.23
C ALA A 88 -14.91 -8.33 8.70
N ALA A 89 -14.67 -7.30 7.89
CA ALA A 89 -15.10 -5.93 8.17
C ALA A 89 -16.53 -5.63 7.67
N SER A 90 -17.16 -6.55 6.93
CA SER A 90 -18.47 -6.36 6.33
C SER A 90 -19.56 -6.97 7.20
N THR A 91 -20.70 -6.28 7.33
CA THR A 91 -21.84 -6.70 8.16
C THR A 91 -22.74 -7.71 7.46
N ASP A 92 -22.82 -7.61 6.13
CA ASP A 92 -23.64 -8.47 5.28
C ASP A 92 -23.06 -8.54 3.85
N LYS A 93 -23.78 -9.21 2.94
CA LYS A 93 -23.35 -9.41 1.55
C LYS A 93 -23.29 -8.11 0.76
N ASP A 94 -24.23 -7.21 0.96
CA ASP A 94 -24.29 -5.94 0.20
C ASP A 94 -23.18 -5.00 0.66
N ASP A 95 -22.90 -5.00 1.95
CA ASP A 95 -21.76 -4.29 2.54
C ASP A 95 -20.42 -4.84 2.00
N TYR A 96 -20.29 -6.16 1.92
CA TYR A 96 -19.13 -6.79 1.31
C TYR A 96 -18.94 -6.37 -0.14
N VAL A 97 -19.97 -6.41 -0.97
CA VAL A 97 -19.89 -6.00 -2.39
C VAL A 97 -19.49 -4.55 -2.53
N ARG A 98 -20.03 -3.68 -1.67
CA ARG A 98 -19.65 -2.27 -1.64
C ARG A 98 -18.18 -2.07 -1.23
N ASN A 99 -17.75 -2.74 -0.15
CA ASN A 99 -16.39 -2.60 0.39
C ASN A 99 -15.33 -3.15 -0.57
N ILE A 100 -15.58 -4.30 -1.22
CA ILE A 100 -14.66 -4.84 -2.24
C ILE A 100 -14.57 -3.91 -3.44
N GLY A 101 -15.67 -3.36 -3.91
CA GLY A 101 -15.70 -2.39 -5.02
C GLY A 101 -14.93 -1.11 -4.69
N GLN A 102 -15.05 -0.58 -3.49
CA GLN A 102 -14.28 0.57 -3.03
C GLN A 102 -12.77 0.27 -2.97
N TYR A 103 -12.41 -0.91 -2.44
CA TYR A 103 -11.02 -1.34 -2.38
C TYR A 103 -10.40 -1.50 -3.77
N GLU A 104 -11.08 -2.19 -4.67
CA GLU A 104 -10.62 -2.38 -6.05
C GLU A 104 -10.51 -1.05 -6.78
N GLY A 105 -11.48 -0.15 -6.61
CA GLY A 105 -11.44 1.19 -7.17
C GLY A 105 -10.23 2.00 -6.69
N ALA A 106 -9.92 1.94 -5.39
CA ALA A 106 -8.75 2.61 -4.82
C ALA A 106 -7.42 2.04 -5.37
N ILE A 107 -7.33 0.72 -5.53
CA ILE A 107 -6.15 0.07 -6.12
C ILE A 107 -5.96 0.46 -7.59
N LEU A 108 -7.04 0.48 -8.37
CA LEU A 108 -6.99 0.90 -9.77
C LEU A 108 -6.59 2.37 -9.92
N LEU A 109 -7.09 3.23 -9.05
CA LEU A 109 -6.71 4.65 -9.01
C LEU A 109 -5.23 4.80 -8.68
N GLN A 110 -4.74 4.13 -7.65
CA GLN A 110 -3.33 4.16 -7.27
C GLN A 110 -2.43 3.68 -8.41
N ARG A 111 -2.79 2.57 -9.10
CA ARG A 111 -2.05 2.07 -10.25
C ARG A 111 -2.03 3.08 -11.39
N LYS A 112 -3.18 3.72 -11.67
CA LYS A 112 -3.28 4.79 -12.66
C LYS A 112 -2.36 5.96 -12.32
N GLU A 113 -2.35 6.43 -11.08
CA GLU A 113 -1.48 7.52 -10.63
C GLU A 113 0.00 7.22 -10.83
N TYR A 114 0.45 6.00 -10.47
CA TYR A 114 1.82 5.56 -10.73
C TYR A 114 2.15 5.54 -12.22
N ARG A 115 1.26 4.97 -13.04
CA ARG A 115 1.45 4.97 -14.49
C ARG A 115 1.53 6.38 -15.05
N ASP A 116 0.62 7.25 -14.66
CA ASP A 116 0.58 8.64 -15.15
C ASP A 116 1.82 9.43 -14.69
N THR A 117 2.33 9.18 -13.49
CA THR A 117 3.61 9.73 -13.01
C THR A 117 4.76 9.30 -13.92
N LEU A 118 4.83 8.03 -14.30
CA LEU A 118 5.86 7.53 -15.23
C LEU A 118 5.71 8.14 -16.62
N LEU A 119 4.49 8.23 -17.14
CA LEU A 119 4.21 8.86 -18.44
C LEU A 119 4.50 10.37 -18.45
N GLY A 120 4.50 11.01 -17.28
CA GLY A 120 4.89 12.42 -17.10
C GLY A 120 6.40 12.67 -17.06
N LEU A 121 7.23 11.64 -17.03
CA LEU A 121 8.68 11.77 -17.11
C LEU A 121 9.11 12.31 -18.49
N GLY A 122 10.33 12.85 -18.59
CA GLY A 122 10.92 13.21 -19.85
C GLY A 122 11.00 12.00 -20.78
N GLN A 123 10.75 12.22 -22.08
CA GLN A 123 10.66 11.12 -23.06
C GLN A 123 11.91 10.21 -23.07
N GLU A 124 13.10 10.80 -22.93
CA GLU A 124 14.34 10.04 -22.90
C GLU A 124 14.49 9.22 -21.61
N GLU A 125 14.14 9.81 -20.48
CA GLU A 125 14.17 9.13 -19.18
C GLU A 125 13.22 7.94 -19.15
N LEU A 126 11.99 8.12 -19.63
CA LEU A 126 11.00 7.04 -19.71
C LEU A 126 11.48 5.93 -20.66
N ARG A 127 12.07 6.30 -21.82
CA ARG A 127 12.63 5.32 -22.74
C ARG A 127 13.74 4.50 -22.11
N GLU A 128 14.61 5.14 -21.35
CA GLU A 128 15.69 4.47 -20.64
C GLU A 128 15.17 3.52 -19.55
N GLN A 129 14.21 3.97 -18.76
CA GLN A 129 13.57 3.11 -17.75
C GLN A 129 12.91 1.89 -18.37
N CYS A 130 12.19 2.05 -19.47
CA CYS A 130 11.54 0.94 -20.15
C CYS A 130 12.53 -0.04 -20.79
N ARG A 131 13.67 0.44 -21.29
CA ARG A 131 14.74 -0.41 -21.81
C ARG A 131 15.42 -1.23 -20.72
N ARG A 132 15.56 -0.65 -19.52
CA ARG A 132 16.19 -1.32 -18.36
C ARG A 132 15.21 -2.16 -17.53
N MET A 133 13.92 -2.15 -17.86
CA MET A 133 12.91 -2.89 -17.10
C MET A 133 13.23 -4.39 -16.95
N PRO A 134 13.72 -5.13 -17.98
CA PRO A 134 14.07 -6.55 -17.82
C PRO A 134 15.14 -6.78 -16.76
N GLU A 135 16.16 -5.93 -16.72
CA GLU A 135 17.22 -5.98 -15.71
C GLU A 135 16.69 -5.61 -14.32
N ALA A 136 15.89 -4.54 -14.23
CA ALA A 136 15.29 -4.09 -12.98
C ALA A 136 14.41 -5.16 -12.33
N LEU A 137 13.66 -5.92 -13.13
CA LEU A 137 12.77 -7.01 -12.63
C LEU A 137 13.54 -8.22 -12.08
N THR A 138 14.81 -8.39 -12.44
CA THR A 138 15.67 -9.45 -11.89
C THR A 138 16.49 -8.99 -10.69
N GLY A 139 16.49 -7.69 -10.41
CA GLY A 139 17.23 -7.09 -9.31
C GLY A 139 16.53 -7.23 -7.95
N PRO A 140 17.29 -7.05 -6.84
CA PRO A 140 16.75 -7.18 -5.48
C PRO A 140 15.66 -6.16 -5.17
N GLY A 141 15.65 -5.01 -5.85
CA GLY A 141 14.61 -3.98 -5.70
C GLY A 141 13.24 -4.37 -6.26
N ALA A 142 13.15 -5.42 -7.08
CA ALA A 142 11.90 -5.97 -7.59
C ALA A 142 11.45 -7.24 -6.85
N ASP A 143 12.27 -7.81 -5.96
CA ASP A 143 11.88 -8.94 -5.14
C ASP A 143 10.95 -8.50 -4.01
N LEU A 144 9.64 -8.70 -4.19
CA LEU A 144 8.62 -8.29 -3.21
C LEU A 144 8.85 -8.93 -1.84
N ALA A 145 9.35 -10.16 -1.78
CA ALA A 145 9.59 -10.84 -0.51
C ALA A 145 10.77 -10.24 0.25
N GLN A 146 11.77 -9.77 -0.47
CA GLN A 146 12.95 -9.12 0.11
C GLN A 146 12.64 -7.66 0.50
N VAL A 147 12.07 -6.89 -0.43
CA VAL A 147 11.76 -5.46 -0.25
C VAL A 147 10.79 -5.23 0.92
N TYR A 148 9.79 -6.09 1.06
CA TYR A 148 8.74 -5.99 2.07
C TYR A 148 8.85 -7.05 3.17
N SER A 149 10.07 -7.46 3.50
CA SER A 149 10.30 -8.55 4.48
C SER A 149 9.74 -8.23 5.87
N ALA A 150 9.80 -6.99 6.33
CA ALA A 150 9.27 -6.53 7.61
C ALA A 150 7.74 -6.58 7.65
N GLU A 151 7.09 -6.02 6.61
CA GLU A 151 5.64 -6.04 6.47
C GLU A 151 5.12 -7.48 6.37
N LEU A 152 5.78 -8.31 5.59
CA LEU A 152 5.42 -9.72 5.43
C LEU A 152 5.57 -10.50 6.74
N ALA A 153 6.55 -10.17 7.58
CA ALA A 153 6.68 -10.77 8.91
C ALA A 153 5.48 -10.42 9.81
N THR A 154 4.99 -9.17 9.75
CA THR A 154 3.78 -8.74 10.47
C THR A 154 2.53 -9.41 9.93
N ILE A 155 2.36 -9.45 8.60
CA ILE A 155 1.21 -10.07 7.94
C ILE A 155 1.09 -11.57 8.29
N ARG A 156 2.21 -12.30 8.34
CA ARG A 156 2.22 -13.74 8.62
C ARG A 156 1.90 -14.09 10.08
N LYS A 157 2.09 -13.17 11.01
CA LYS A 157 1.74 -13.39 12.44
C LYS A 157 0.22 -13.42 12.66
N ARG A 158 -0.56 -12.79 11.80
CA ARG A 158 -2.02 -12.80 11.86
C ARG A 158 -2.54 -14.01 11.07
N LYS A 159 -3.06 -14.99 11.83
CA LYS A 159 -3.70 -16.19 11.28
C LYS A 159 -5.12 -15.89 10.85
#